data_d6d542e0dc2a16ba7c8dbb0da0b3c103
#
_entry.id   d6d542e0dc2a16ba7c8dbb0da0b3c103
#
_cell.length_a   1.000
_cell.length_b   1.000
_cell.length_c   1.000
_cell.angle_alpha   90.00
_cell.angle_beta   90.00
_cell.angle_gamma   90.00
#
_symmetry.space_group_name_H-M   'P 1'
#
loop_
_entity.id
_entity.type
_entity.pdbx_description
1 polymer ?
#
loop_
_entity_poly.entity_id
_entity_poly.type
_entity_poly.pdbx_seq_one_letter_code
_entity_poly.pdbx_strand_id
1 'polypeptide(L)'
;NQSEFTYKTPVNDFALAQIRVEPEQHTDVNLQSAGILLVMQGELKIQEKLTALTLKQGESAFITADSNVEIMSEKGGYAFLAKLP
;
A
#
# COMPACT_ATOMS: atom_id res chain seq x y z
N ASN A 1 -10.04 -0.30 20.83
CA ASN A 1 -10.07 -0.18 20.37
C ASN A 1 -10.42 0.28 19.96
N GLN A 2 -10.80 0.28 19.75
CA GLN A 2 -10.96 0.46 19.24
C GLN A 2 -11.61 0.73 18.57
N SER A 3 -12.48 1.26 18.39
CA SER A 3 -12.86 1.10 17.74
C SER A 3 -12.81 0.97 17.17
N GLU A 4 -13.30 2.10 16.89
CA GLU A 4 -12.39 1.22 16.35
C GLU A 4 -12.09 0.09 17.29
N PHE A 5 -11.98 -0.91 16.82
CA PHE A 5 -11.59 -1.90 17.73
C PHE A 5 -10.13 -2.21 17.50
N THR A 6 -9.53 -2.77 18.45
CA THR A 6 -8.14 -3.09 18.39
C THR A 6 -7.97 -4.58 18.52
N TYR A 7 -7.30 -5.15 17.58
CA TYR A 7 -6.94 -6.53 17.71
C TYR A 7 -5.75 -6.66 18.61
N LYS A 8 -5.85 -7.57 19.52
CA LYS A 8 -4.70 -7.97 20.27
C LYS A 8 -4.13 -9.18 19.62
N THR A 9 -3.06 -9.02 18.92
CA THR A 9 -2.43 -10.15 18.24
C THR A 9 -1.08 -10.39 18.83
N PRO A 10 -0.58 -11.60 18.70
CA PRO A 10 0.77 -11.89 19.19
C PRO A 10 1.82 -11.08 18.47
N VAL A 11 1.58 -10.77 17.24
CA VAL A 11 2.50 -9.98 16.46
C VAL A 11 2.03 -8.58 16.46
N ASN A 12 1.69 -8.03 17.38
CA ASN A 12 0.91 -6.89 17.48
C ASN A 12 1.44 -5.76 16.73
N ASP A 13 2.16 -5.35 16.22
CA ASP A 13 2.51 -4.04 15.80
C ASP A 13 2.74 -3.98 14.34
N PHE A 14 1.72 -3.88 13.58
CA PHE A 14 1.95 -3.43 12.23
C PHE A 14 1.45 -2.00 12.14
N ALA A 15 2.05 -1.25 11.25
CA ALA A 15 1.66 0.11 11.00
C ALA A 15 0.74 0.13 9.79
N LEU A 16 -0.32 0.93 9.90
CA LEU A 16 -1.27 1.07 8.81
C LEU A 16 -1.19 2.50 8.30
N ALA A 17 -0.94 2.64 7.00
CA ALA A 17 -0.84 3.95 6.37
C ALA A 17 -1.83 4.03 5.23
N GLN A 18 -2.35 5.22 5.01
CA GLN A 18 -3.20 5.48 3.88
C GLN A 18 -2.38 6.20 2.82
N ILE A 19 -2.42 5.70 1.61
CA ILE A 19 -1.67 6.27 0.51
C ILE A 19 -2.66 6.79 -0.50
N ARG A 20 -2.61 8.09 -0.76
CA ARG A 20 -3.49 8.73 -1.73
C ARG A 20 -2.66 9.18 -2.90
N VAL A 21 -3.11 8.88 -4.10
CA VAL A 21 -2.41 9.25 -5.32
C VAL A 21 -3.33 10.14 -6.12
N GLU A 22 -2.87 11.34 -6.43
CA GLU A 22 -3.65 12.26 -7.24
C GLU A 22 -3.54 11.89 -8.72
N PRO A 23 -4.50 12.31 -9.54
CA PRO A 23 -4.47 11.96 -10.96
C PRO A 23 -3.16 12.36 -11.61
N GLU A 24 -2.58 11.44 -12.35
CA GLU A 24 -1.36 11.66 -13.13
C GLU A 24 -0.15 12.05 -12.28
N GLN A 25 -0.22 11.81 -10.98
CA GLN A 25 0.91 12.02 -10.11
C GLN A 25 1.42 10.68 -9.61
N HIS A 26 2.53 10.72 -8.90
CA HIS A 26 3.04 9.48 -8.35
C HIS A 26 3.54 9.72 -6.94
N THR A 27 3.57 8.65 -6.19
CA THR A 27 4.00 8.67 -4.81
C THR A 27 5.06 7.58 -4.65
N ASP A 28 6.18 7.94 -4.03
CA ASP A 28 7.21 6.96 -3.77
C ASP A 28 7.02 6.40 -2.37
N VAL A 29 7.11 5.09 -2.26
CA VAL A 29 6.96 4.41 -0.99
C VAL A 29 8.21 3.58 -0.76
N ASN A 30 8.83 3.82 0.38
CA ASN A 30 10.05 3.12 0.74
C ASN A 30 9.76 2.26 1.95
N LEU A 31 9.84 0.96 1.79
CA LEU A 31 9.52 0.03 2.85
C LEU A 31 10.79 -0.64 3.35
N GLN A 32 11.03 -0.53 4.64
CA GLN A 32 12.13 -1.25 5.25
C GLN A 32 11.71 -2.66 5.63
N SER A 33 10.45 -2.88 5.92
CA SER A 33 9.93 -4.20 6.20
C SER A 33 8.82 -4.51 5.21
N ALA A 34 8.43 -5.76 5.17
CA ALA A 34 7.42 -6.20 4.22
C ALA A 34 6.07 -5.56 4.52
N GLY A 35 5.21 -5.51 3.51
CA GLY A 35 3.90 -4.94 3.68
C GLY A 35 2.91 -5.50 2.69
N ILE A 36 1.65 -5.15 2.90
CA ILE A 36 0.57 -5.52 2.01
C ILE A 36 -0.16 -4.25 1.63
N LEU A 37 -0.31 -4.04 0.33
CA LEU A 37 -1.00 -2.88 -0.20
C LEU A 37 -2.37 -3.33 -0.69
N LEU A 38 -3.41 -2.67 -0.22
CA LEU A 38 -4.78 -2.98 -0.61
C LEU A 38 -5.40 -1.73 -1.24
N VAL A 39 -5.81 -1.85 -2.49
CA VAL A 39 -6.41 -0.71 -3.19
C VAL A 39 -7.86 -0.58 -2.76
N MET A 40 -8.19 0.56 -2.21
CA MET A 40 -9.52 0.85 -1.72
C MET A 40 -10.37 1.56 -2.74
N GLN A 41 -9.77 2.37 -3.59
CA GLN A 41 -10.51 3.11 -4.58
C GLN A 41 -9.59 3.42 -5.76
N GLY A 42 -10.12 3.25 -6.96
CA GLY A 42 -9.37 3.58 -8.16
C GLY A 42 -8.51 2.43 -8.64
N GLU A 43 -7.61 2.76 -9.50
CA GLU A 43 -6.71 1.79 -10.09
C GLU A 43 -5.30 2.33 -9.95
N LEU A 44 -4.43 1.57 -9.32
CA LEU A 44 -3.08 2.02 -9.03
C LEU A 44 -2.07 1.16 -9.76
N LYS A 45 -1.08 1.79 -10.34
CA LYS A 45 0.04 1.10 -10.95
C LYS A 45 1.21 1.17 -10.00
N ILE A 46 1.76 0.02 -9.67
CA ILE A 46 2.87 -0.09 -8.74
C ILE A 46 4.08 -0.54 -9.53
N GLN A 47 5.14 0.22 -9.43
CA GLN A 47 6.35 -0.10 -10.17
C GLN A 47 7.53 -0.21 -9.25
N GLU A 48 8.27 -1.31 -9.38
CA GLU A 48 9.48 -1.55 -8.63
C GLU A 48 10.52 -2.06 -9.59
N LYS A 49 11.60 -1.30 -9.79
CA LYS A 49 12.67 -1.67 -10.70
C LYS A 49 12.11 -2.01 -12.07
N LEU A 50 12.19 -3.25 -12.48
CA LEU A 50 11.72 -3.67 -13.78
C LEU A 50 10.34 -4.31 -13.77
N THR A 51 9.70 -4.32 -12.62
CA THR A 51 8.41 -4.98 -12.46
C THR A 51 7.32 -3.93 -12.28
N ALA A 52 6.24 -4.07 -13.02
CA ALA A 52 5.09 -3.20 -12.90
C ALA A 52 3.84 -4.06 -12.70
N LEU A 53 2.96 -3.59 -11.86
CA LEU A 53 1.74 -4.31 -11.52
C LEU A 53 0.61 -3.30 -11.39
N THR A 54 -0.53 -3.60 -11.98
CA THR A 54 -1.69 -2.74 -11.87
C THR A 54 -2.72 -3.42 -10.98
N LEU A 55 -3.17 -2.69 -9.97
CA LEU A 55 -4.18 -3.19 -9.03
C LEU A 55 -5.42 -2.35 -9.13
N LYS A 56 -6.55 -3.02 -9.16
CA LYS A 56 -7.85 -2.37 -9.17
C LYS A 56 -8.44 -2.39 -7.77
N GLN A 57 -9.53 -1.71 -7.60
CA GLN A 57 -10.21 -1.65 -6.32
C GLN A 57 -10.45 -3.05 -5.78
N GLY A 58 -10.11 -3.27 -4.53
CA GLY A 58 -10.27 -4.55 -3.90
C GLY A 58 -9.12 -5.52 -4.06
N GLU A 59 -8.17 -5.21 -4.92
CA GLU A 59 -7.02 -6.07 -5.13
C GLU A 59 -5.88 -5.65 -4.23
N SER A 60 -5.01 -6.60 -3.93
CA SER A 60 -3.90 -6.36 -3.04
C SER A 60 -2.62 -6.96 -3.60
N ALA A 61 -1.50 -6.49 -3.08
CA ALA A 61 -0.20 -7.00 -3.46
C ALA A 61 0.70 -7.03 -2.24
N PHE A 62 1.55 -8.03 -2.18
CA PHE A 62 2.56 -8.15 -1.15
C PHE A 62 3.81 -7.43 -1.62
N ILE A 63 4.36 -6.61 -0.75
CA ILE A 63 5.58 -5.86 -1.07
C ILE A 63 6.67 -6.35 -0.13
N THR A 64 7.77 -6.80 -0.70
CA THR A 64 8.85 -7.36 0.09
C THR A 64 9.61 -6.28 0.84
N ALA A 65 10.35 -6.69 1.83
CA ALA A 65 11.16 -5.76 2.62
C ALA A 65 12.25 -5.11 1.77
N ASP A 66 12.66 -3.94 2.19
CA ASP A 66 13.73 -3.18 1.54
C ASP A 66 13.38 -2.84 0.09
N SER A 67 12.14 -2.50 -0.14
CA SER A 67 11.66 -2.16 -1.47
C SER A 67 11.38 -0.68 -1.58
N ASN A 68 11.64 -0.15 -2.76
CA ASN A 68 11.20 1.18 -3.15
C ASN A 68 10.23 1.01 -4.28
N VAL A 69 9.00 1.43 -4.08
CA VAL A 69 7.98 1.30 -5.11
C VAL A 69 7.43 2.67 -5.45
N GLU A 70 7.09 2.82 -6.71
CA GLU A 70 6.46 4.03 -7.20
C GLU A 70 5.01 3.69 -7.51
N ILE A 71 4.10 4.47 -6.97
CA ILE A 71 2.68 4.22 -7.15
C ILE A 71 2.08 5.39 -7.90
N MET A 72 1.36 5.11 -8.97
CA MET A 72 0.77 6.14 -9.78
C MET A 72 -0.63 5.72 -10.22
N SER A 73 -1.42 6.69 -10.64
CA SER A 73 -2.79 6.44 -11.09
C SER A 73 -3.18 7.50 -12.08
N GLU A 74 -3.82 7.09 -13.17
CA GLU A 74 -4.28 8.06 -14.15
C GLU A 74 -5.41 8.92 -13.60
N LYS A 75 -6.32 8.32 -12.88
CA LYS A 75 -7.50 9.02 -12.41
C LYS A 75 -7.52 9.29 -10.93
N GLY A 76 -6.47 8.89 -10.26
CA GLY A 76 -6.40 9.02 -8.81
C GLY A 76 -6.97 7.83 -8.11
N GLY A 77 -6.62 7.68 -6.84
CA GLY A 77 -7.12 6.58 -6.05
C GLY A 77 -6.42 6.56 -4.71
N TYR A 78 -6.76 5.56 -3.92
CA TYR A 78 -6.03 5.41 -2.66
C TYR A 78 -6.05 3.97 -2.20
N ALA A 79 -5.11 3.68 -1.32
CA ALA A 79 -4.90 2.35 -0.83
C ALA A 79 -4.49 2.40 0.63
N PHE A 80 -4.65 1.29 1.30
CA PHE A 80 -4.07 1.11 2.63
C PHE A 80 -2.82 0.26 2.50
N LEU A 81 -1.83 0.62 3.28
CA LEU A 81 -0.59 -0.14 3.34
C LEU A 81 -0.40 -0.60 4.77
N ALA A 82 -0.39 -1.90 4.96
CA ALA A 82 -0.10 -2.49 6.27
C ALA A 82 1.35 -2.93 6.26
N LYS A 83 2.15 -2.31 7.10
CA LYS A 83 3.57 -2.60 7.17
C LYS A 83 3.85 -3.46 8.37
N LEU A 84 4.65 -4.50 8.18
CA LEU A 84 5.08 -5.32 9.28
C LEU A 84 6.20 -4.63 10.06
N PRO A 85 6.32 -4.92 11.34
CA PRO A 85 7.36 -4.30 12.15
C PRO A 85 8.75 -4.72 11.75
#